data_8d62a08a6bb07903b54ed897e0aae555
#
_entry.id   8d62a08a6bb07903b54ed897e0aae555
#
_cell.length_a   1.000
_cell.length_b   1.000
_cell.length_c   1.000
_cell.angle_alpha   90.00
_cell.angle_beta   90.00
_cell.angle_gamma   90.00
#
_symmetry.space_group_name_H-M   'P 1'
#
loop_
_entity.id
_entity.type
_entity.pdbx_description
1 polymer ?
#
loop_
_entity_poly.entity_id
_entity_poly.type
_entity_poly.pdbx_seq_one_letter_code
_entity_poly.pdbx_strand_id
1 'polypeptide(L)'
;METVFTEFLLSDDDSDNDCDSESTVIFGAVLQTFLQRESRVRIDNYISDVVAQFTAVEFRRIYRISVDSLRYLGHQENVRIISNIFDVADSSVIVSRDRFISAILNNLKDRFIRWPSGAAEKNDVVRKFREKRGFPGIVGCIDGTHIHIKPPTEHPQSYVNRKSFHSVILQAVCLQDMKISNCFAGFPGSVHDSRVLRQSDLWDEANMACGQNHILGDGAYPIKTWLMTPYRNTGNLTQIQKRYNAAHSATRSIIERVFAMLKGRFRRLRYIEVQQIKTVNEIIITCCVLHNISILDGDAALDMMDDDEEDNIQQNAVNNLQGPDQQGILKRDQIAANLQ
;
A
#
# COMPACT_ATOMS: atom_id res chain seq x y z
N MET A 1 -18.12 -1.16 13.90
CA MET A 1 -17.12 -0.25 13.31
C MET A 1 -17.34 1.21 13.64
N GLU A 2 -18.56 1.63 13.86
CA GLU A 2 -18.84 2.84 14.66
C GLU A 2 -17.96 2.91 15.91
N THR A 3 -17.71 1.78 16.58
CA THR A 3 -16.91 1.71 17.81
C THR A 3 -15.45 2.11 17.63
N VAL A 4 -14.78 1.77 16.53
CA VAL A 4 -13.34 2.07 16.33
C VAL A 4 -13.13 3.54 15.95
N PHE A 5 -14.09 4.12 15.22
CA PHE A 5 -14.05 5.55 14.87
C PHE A 5 -14.57 6.43 16.00
N THR A 6 -15.56 5.97 16.75
CA THR A 6 -16.09 6.69 17.91
C THR A 6 -15.06 6.73 19.05
N GLU A 7 -14.29 5.65 19.27
CA GLU A 7 -13.18 5.67 20.24
C GLU A 7 -12.04 6.62 19.84
N PHE A 8 -11.78 6.77 18.53
CA PHE A 8 -10.80 7.73 18.05
C PHE A 8 -11.28 9.20 18.22
N LEU A 9 -12.59 9.41 18.11
CA LEU A 9 -13.20 10.73 18.28
C LEU A 9 -13.43 11.13 19.76
N LEU A 10 -13.41 10.16 20.68
CA LEU A 10 -13.71 10.35 22.09
C LEU A 10 -12.50 10.14 23.03
N SER A 11 -11.29 9.93 22.51
CA SER A 11 -10.08 9.96 23.33
C SER A 11 -9.75 11.43 23.65
N ASP A 12 -10.40 11.96 24.68
CA ASP A 12 -10.09 13.22 25.31
C ASP A 12 -8.69 13.13 25.91
N ASP A 13 -7.68 13.68 25.23
CA ASP A 13 -6.52 14.23 25.91
C ASP A 13 -6.77 15.73 26.06
N ASP A 14 -7.09 16.13 27.29
CA ASP A 14 -7.25 17.51 27.72
C ASP A 14 -5.95 18.30 27.48
N SER A 15 -5.79 18.88 26.32
CA SER A 15 -4.88 19.99 26.09
C SER A 15 -5.46 20.93 25.04
N ASP A 16 -5.74 22.14 25.49
CA ASP A 16 -6.30 23.26 24.76
C ASP A 16 -5.74 23.46 23.34
N ASN A 17 -6.49 23.00 22.32
CA ASN A 17 -6.42 23.51 20.95
C ASN A 17 -7.75 23.23 20.23
N ASP A 18 -8.70 24.12 20.36
CA ASP A 18 -10.04 24.08 19.76
C ASP A 18 -10.10 23.96 18.23
N CYS A 19 -8.95 23.92 17.54
CA CYS A 19 -8.88 23.82 16.08
C CYS A 19 -8.79 22.37 15.56
N ASP A 20 -8.36 21.42 16.37
CA ASP A 20 -8.09 20.06 15.93
C ASP A 20 -9.30 19.10 16.04
N SER A 21 -10.22 19.36 16.96
CA SER A 21 -11.40 18.50 17.18
C SER A 21 -12.40 18.53 16.01
N GLU A 22 -12.70 19.72 15.47
CA GLU A 22 -13.58 19.87 14.31
C GLU A 22 -13.00 19.21 13.05
N SER A 23 -11.71 19.31 12.84
CA SER A 23 -11.01 18.69 11.71
C SER A 23 -11.07 17.16 11.76
N THR A 24 -10.98 16.58 12.95
CA THR A 24 -11.03 15.12 13.17
C THR A 24 -12.44 14.56 12.98
N VAL A 25 -13.46 15.26 13.46
CA VAL A 25 -14.87 14.87 13.28
C VAL A 25 -15.29 14.94 11.80
N ILE A 26 -14.89 16.02 11.11
CA ILE A 26 -15.17 16.19 9.66
C ILE A 26 -14.46 15.12 8.85
N PHE A 27 -13.22 14.79 9.21
CA PHE A 27 -12.45 13.72 8.60
C PHE A 27 -13.13 12.34 8.77
N GLY A 28 -13.59 12.03 9.98
CA GLY A 28 -14.34 10.79 10.26
C GLY A 28 -15.60 10.68 9.40
N ALA A 29 -16.38 11.75 9.29
CA ALA A 29 -17.60 11.79 8.48
C ALA A 29 -17.31 11.64 6.97
N VAL A 30 -16.29 12.29 6.46
CA VAL A 30 -15.85 12.17 5.05
C VAL A 30 -15.36 10.77 4.73
N LEU A 31 -14.55 10.18 5.62
CA LEU A 31 -14.06 8.83 5.48
C LEU A 31 -15.21 7.81 5.55
N GLN A 32 -16.15 7.99 6.48
CA GLN A 32 -17.35 7.16 6.61
C GLN A 32 -18.22 7.22 5.35
N THR A 33 -18.39 8.40 4.75
CA THR A 33 -19.10 8.58 3.48
C THR A 33 -18.37 7.91 2.30
N PHE A 34 -17.04 7.93 2.31
CA PHE A 34 -16.23 7.23 1.30
C PHE A 34 -16.30 5.70 1.45
N LEU A 35 -16.40 5.21 2.69
CA LEU A 35 -16.40 3.80 3.04
C LEU A 35 -17.81 3.16 2.94
N GLN A 36 -18.89 3.92 3.13
CA GLN A 36 -20.30 3.46 3.04
C GLN A 36 -20.78 3.29 1.59
N ARG A 37 -19.97 2.69 0.73
CA ARG A 37 -20.41 2.30 -0.61
C ARG A 37 -21.27 1.03 -0.53
N GLU A 38 -22.57 1.20 -0.31
CA GLU A 38 -23.56 0.26 -0.83
C GLU A 38 -23.62 0.45 -2.35
N SER A 39 -23.38 -0.64 -3.09
CA SER A 39 -23.56 -0.83 -4.53
C SER A 39 -23.43 0.44 -5.42
N ARG A 40 -22.33 0.49 -6.19
CA ARG A 40 -22.14 1.27 -7.44
C ARG A 40 -23.04 2.49 -7.63
N VAL A 41 -23.03 3.44 -6.72
CA VAL A 41 -23.49 4.80 -7.05
C VAL A 41 -22.37 5.40 -7.91
N ARG A 42 -22.64 5.62 -9.20
CA ARG A 42 -21.77 6.41 -10.06
C ARG A 42 -21.56 7.76 -9.38
N ILE A 43 -20.35 8.25 -9.36
CA ILE A 43 -19.97 9.54 -8.76
C ILE A 43 -20.86 10.68 -9.31
N ASP A 44 -21.31 10.56 -10.53
CA ASP A 44 -22.28 11.49 -11.14
C ASP A 44 -23.57 11.63 -10.32
N ASN A 45 -24.08 10.54 -9.75
CA ASN A 45 -25.28 10.61 -8.90
C ASN A 45 -24.94 11.14 -7.49
N TYR A 46 -23.72 10.89 -6.97
CA TYR A 46 -23.33 11.42 -5.67
C TYR A 46 -23.19 12.96 -5.71
N ILE A 47 -22.62 13.50 -6.78
CA ILE A 47 -22.55 14.96 -6.97
C ILE A 47 -23.95 15.53 -7.15
N SER A 48 -24.82 14.91 -7.96
CA SER A 48 -26.18 15.40 -8.20
C SER A 48 -27.12 15.23 -7.00
N ASP A 49 -26.99 14.14 -6.25
CA ASP A 49 -27.98 13.78 -5.24
C ASP A 49 -27.58 14.22 -3.81
N VAL A 50 -26.29 14.26 -3.51
CA VAL A 50 -25.81 14.67 -2.18
C VAL A 50 -25.26 16.09 -2.20
N VAL A 51 -24.45 16.43 -3.21
CA VAL A 51 -23.83 17.77 -3.33
C VAL A 51 -24.88 18.81 -3.75
N ALA A 52 -25.87 18.43 -4.54
CA ALA A 52 -26.97 19.33 -4.91
C ALA A 52 -27.89 19.71 -3.73
N GLN A 53 -27.85 18.98 -2.62
CA GLN A 53 -28.57 19.33 -1.40
C GLN A 53 -27.85 20.36 -0.53
N PHE A 54 -26.54 20.55 -0.74
CA PHE A 54 -25.74 21.55 -0.03
C PHE A 54 -25.48 22.75 -0.93
N THR A 55 -25.72 23.95 -0.43
CA THR A 55 -25.22 25.14 -1.12
C THR A 55 -23.69 25.08 -1.16
N ALA A 56 -23.06 25.68 -2.17
CA ALA A 56 -21.61 25.76 -2.28
C ALA A 56 -20.93 26.36 -1.02
N VAL A 57 -21.66 27.19 -0.29
CA VAL A 57 -21.22 27.78 0.97
C VAL A 57 -21.29 26.78 2.13
N GLU A 58 -22.38 26.03 2.24
CA GLU A 58 -22.53 24.97 3.25
C GLU A 58 -21.55 23.84 3.00
N PHE A 59 -21.39 23.44 1.77
CA PHE A 59 -20.39 22.44 1.38
C PHE A 59 -18.96 22.88 1.74
N ARG A 60 -18.55 24.11 1.42
CA ARG A 60 -17.25 24.68 1.81
C ARG A 60 -17.10 24.81 3.32
N ARG A 61 -18.18 25.09 4.06
CA ARG A 61 -18.19 25.22 5.51
C ARG A 61 -18.08 23.88 6.21
N ILE A 62 -18.78 22.86 5.71
CA ILE A 62 -18.84 21.52 6.30
C ILE A 62 -17.63 20.69 5.86
N TYR A 63 -17.20 20.79 4.60
CA TYR A 63 -16.16 19.96 3.99
C TYR A 63 -14.86 20.74 3.73
N ARG A 64 -14.35 21.48 4.70
CA ARG A 64 -13.04 22.16 4.59
C ARG A 64 -11.90 21.19 4.27
N ILE A 65 -12.10 19.90 4.48
CA ILE A 65 -11.25 18.80 4.02
C ILE A 65 -12.09 18.00 3.03
N SER A 66 -11.82 18.13 1.80
CA SER A 66 -12.81 18.08 0.76
C SER A 66 -12.92 16.73 0.07
N VAL A 67 -14.13 16.43 -0.36
CA VAL A 67 -14.47 15.49 -1.43
C VAL A 67 -13.50 15.61 -2.62
N ASP A 68 -12.97 16.83 -2.91
CA ASP A 68 -11.93 17.07 -3.92
C ASP A 68 -10.67 16.26 -3.65
N SER A 69 -10.23 16.14 -2.38
CA SER A 69 -9.00 15.42 -2.04
C SER A 69 -9.17 13.91 -2.21
N LEU A 70 -10.31 13.36 -1.80
CA LEU A 70 -10.66 11.96 -2.05
C LEU A 70 -10.86 11.72 -3.56
N ARG A 71 -11.52 12.65 -4.26
CA ARG A 71 -11.65 12.60 -5.71
C ARG A 71 -10.31 12.67 -6.42
N TYR A 72 -9.39 13.51 -5.93
CA TYR A 72 -8.03 13.57 -6.45
C TYR A 72 -7.30 12.24 -6.35
N LEU A 73 -7.42 11.51 -5.24
CA LEU A 73 -6.78 10.21 -5.04
C LEU A 73 -7.50 9.08 -5.77
N GLY A 74 -8.83 9.10 -5.77
CA GLY A 74 -9.67 8.05 -6.39
C GLY A 74 -9.68 8.10 -7.92
N HIS A 75 -9.41 9.25 -8.53
CA HIS A 75 -9.49 9.47 -9.98
C HIS A 75 -8.16 9.99 -10.53
N GLN A 76 -7.99 9.88 -11.85
CA GLN A 76 -6.84 10.44 -12.57
C GLN A 76 -7.05 11.89 -13.04
N GLU A 77 -8.14 12.52 -12.63
CA GLU A 77 -8.45 13.89 -13.04
C GLU A 77 -7.38 14.87 -12.54
N ASN A 78 -6.98 15.79 -13.40
CA ASN A 78 -6.01 16.82 -13.02
C ASN A 78 -6.66 17.88 -12.10
N VAL A 79 -5.82 18.67 -11.43
CA VAL A 79 -6.27 19.72 -10.50
C VAL A 79 -7.29 20.67 -11.15
N ARG A 80 -7.07 21.05 -12.41
CA ARG A 80 -7.94 21.99 -13.13
C ARG A 80 -9.33 21.43 -13.42
N ILE A 81 -9.47 20.14 -13.71
CA ILE A 81 -10.78 19.50 -13.86
C ILE A 81 -11.51 19.50 -12.53
N ILE A 82 -10.82 19.16 -11.45
CA ILE A 82 -11.40 19.16 -10.12
C ILE A 82 -11.81 20.57 -9.69
N SER A 83 -10.96 21.57 -9.91
CA SER A 83 -11.27 22.97 -9.59
C SER A 83 -12.51 23.49 -10.34
N ASN A 84 -12.65 23.14 -11.62
CA ASN A 84 -13.82 23.49 -12.42
C ASN A 84 -15.11 22.80 -11.93
N ILE A 85 -15.04 21.52 -11.53
CA ILE A 85 -16.21 20.78 -11.02
C ILE A 85 -16.74 21.40 -9.73
N PHE A 86 -15.85 21.87 -8.86
CA PHE A 86 -16.21 22.42 -7.55
C PHE A 86 -16.25 23.96 -7.52
N ASP A 87 -16.04 24.62 -8.65
CA ASP A 87 -15.96 26.07 -8.77
C ASP A 87 -15.05 26.71 -7.72
N VAL A 88 -13.82 26.19 -7.63
CA VAL A 88 -12.78 26.67 -6.71
C VAL A 88 -11.47 26.94 -7.48
N ALA A 89 -10.57 27.74 -6.90
CA ALA A 89 -9.27 27.95 -7.49
C ALA A 89 -8.41 26.67 -7.46
N ASP A 90 -7.55 26.47 -8.47
CA ASP A 90 -6.59 25.35 -8.51
C ASP A 90 -5.74 25.26 -7.25
N SER A 91 -5.33 26.41 -6.69
CA SER A 91 -4.60 26.49 -5.43
C SER A 91 -5.39 25.93 -4.23
N SER A 92 -6.71 26.12 -4.22
CA SER A 92 -7.58 25.58 -3.16
C SER A 92 -7.60 24.06 -3.18
N VAL A 93 -7.66 23.44 -4.37
CA VAL A 93 -7.57 21.99 -4.54
C VAL A 93 -6.22 21.46 -4.03
N ILE A 94 -5.12 22.13 -4.37
CA ILE A 94 -3.78 21.74 -3.94
C ILE A 94 -3.65 21.83 -2.42
N VAL A 95 -4.04 22.96 -1.83
CA VAL A 95 -3.97 23.16 -0.36
C VAL A 95 -4.84 22.12 0.37
N SER A 96 -6.03 21.86 -0.13
CA SER A 96 -6.96 20.87 0.43
C SER A 96 -6.38 19.46 0.38
N ARG A 97 -5.81 19.07 -0.77
CA ARG A 97 -5.09 17.80 -0.94
C ARG A 97 -3.95 17.66 0.07
N ASP A 98 -3.10 18.66 0.20
CA ASP A 98 -1.91 18.60 1.05
C ASP A 98 -2.29 18.53 2.54
N ARG A 99 -3.33 19.25 2.96
CA ARG A 99 -3.90 19.14 4.31
C ARG A 99 -4.45 17.75 4.58
N PHE A 100 -5.22 17.21 3.65
CA PHE A 100 -5.78 15.88 3.76
C PHE A 100 -4.69 14.80 3.88
N ILE A 101 -3.69 14.83 2.99
CA ILE A 101 -2.54 13.93 3.02
C ILE A 101 -1.81 14.04 4.37
N SER A 102 -1.52 15.26 4.83
CA SER A 102 -0.85 15.49 6.10
C SER A 102 -1.66 14.94 7.28
N ALA A 103 -2.98 15.14 7.29
CA ALA A 103 -3.84 14.60 8.33
C ALA A 103 -3.82 13.07 8.38
N ILE A 104 -3.90 12.39 7.22
CA ILE A 104 -3.79 10.92 7.13
C ILE A 104 -2.43 10.44 7.64
N LEU A 105 -1.34 11.04 7.15
CA LEU A 105 0.00 10.56 7.46
C LEU A 105 0.37 10.78 8.93
N ASN A 106 -0.02 11.92 9.51
CA ASN A 106 0.32 12.25 10.88
C ASN A 106 -0.51 11.47 11.92
N ASN A 107 -1.79 11.18 11.62
CA ASN A 107 -2.69 10.64 12.63
C ASN A 107 -3.02 9.15 12.42
N LEU A 108 -2.95 8.64 11.18
CA LEU A 108 -3.47 7.32 10.85
C LEU A 108 -2.41 6.34 10.33
N LYS A 109 -1.28 6.83 9.79
CA LYS A 109 -0.26 5.96 9.21
C LYS A 109 0.17 4.86 10.18
N ASP A 110 0.67 5.20 11.34
CA ASP A 110 1.24 4.24 12.28
C ASP A 110 0.18 3.33 12.94
N ARG A 111 -1.07 3.76 12.94
CA ARG A 111 -2.21 2.95 13.41
C ARG A 111 -2.58 1.87 12.40
N PHE A 112 -2.60 2.19 11.11
CA PHE A 112 -3.10 1.29 10.06
C PHE A 112 -1.99 0.57 9.30
N ILE A 113 -0.79 1.14 9.17
CA ILE A 113 0.37 0.49 8.57
C ILE A 113 1.31 0.06 9.70
N ARG A 114 1.11 -1.15 10.20
CA ARG A 114 1.92 -1.69 11.30
C ARG A 114 2.07 -3.20 11.22
N TRP A 115 3.13 -3.69 11.78
CA TRP A 115 3.35 -5.11 11.97
C TRP A 115 2.35 -5.69 12.98
N PRO A 116 2.00 -6.99 12.85
CA PRO A 116 1.28 -7.71 13.90
C PRO A 116 2.01 -7.61 15.23
N SER A 117 1.34 -7.11 16.26
CA SER A 117 1.91 -6.91 17.59
C SER A 117 1.62 -8.08 18.50
N GLY A 118 2.65 -8.51 19.27
CA GLY A 118 2.52 -9.61 20.19
C GLY A 118 2.38 -11.00 19.55
N ALA A 119 2.47 -12.04 20.38
CA ALA A 119 2.47 -13.43 19.93
C ALA A 119 1.11 -13.86 19.36
N ALA A 120 0.02 -13.40 19.95
CA ALA A 120 -1.34 -13.80 19.55
C ALA A 120 -1.67 -13.34 18.13
N GLU A 121 -1.41 -12.07 17.81
CA GLU A 121 -1.69 -11.50 16.49
C GLU A 121 -0.78 -12.14 15.43
N LYS A 122 0.52 -12.34 15.73
CA LYS A 122 1.45 -13.05 14.83
C LYS A 122 1.00 -14.49 14.55
N ASN A 123 0.60 -15.22 15.58
CA ASN A 123 0.13 -16.60 15.43
C ASN A 123 -1.15 -16.67 14.60
N ASP A 124 -2.06 -15.71 14.73
CA ASP A 124 -3.26 -15.64 13.90
C ASP A 124 -2.92 -15.41 12.41
N VAL A 125 -1.98 -14.50 12.12
CA VAL A 125 -1.51 -14.27 10.74
C VAL A 125 -0.86 -15.53 10.17
N VAL A 126 0.04 -16.17 10.91
CA VAL A 126 0.69 -17.43 10.48
C VAL A 126 -0.34 -18.54 10.23
N ARG A 127 -1.33 -18.66 11.11
CA ARG A 127 -2.43 -19.62 10.95
C ARG A 127 -3.21 -19.36 9.68
N LYS A 128 -3.62 -18.11 9.41
CA LYS A 128 -4.37 -17.72 8.20
C LYS A 128 -3.61 -18.03 6.90
N PHE A 129 -2.31 -17.76 6.86
CA PHE A 129 -1.49 -18.14 5.70
C PHE A 129 -1.42 -19.66 5.52
N ARG A 130 -1.19 -20.40 6.61
CA ARG A 130 -1.09 -21.86 6.59
C ARG A 130 -2.39 -22.51 6.13
N GLU A 131 -3.54 -22.09 6.66
CA GLU A 131 -4.86 -22.62 6.30
C GLU A 131 -5.16 -22.42 4.82
N LYS A 132 -4.75 -21.30 4.22
CA LYS A 132 -5.09 -20.99 2.84
C LYS A 132 -4.17 -21.63 1.81
N ARG A 133 -2.88 -21.80 2.10
CA ARG A 133 -1.86 -22.23 1.13
C ARG A 133 -0.89 -23.29 1.64
N GLY A 134 -0.99 -23.69 2.89
CA GLY A 134 -0.15 -24.74 3.49
C GLY A 134 1.30 -24.32 3.81
N PHE A 135 1.75 -23.14 3.41
CA PHE A 135 3.11 -22.70 3.66
C PHE A 135 3.29 -22.24 5.11
N PRO A 136 4.27 -22.78 5.87
CA PRO A 136 4.40 -22.53 7.30
C PRO A 136 5.15 -21.23 7.62
N GLY A 137 4.87 -20.63 8.79
CA GLY A 137 5.67 -19.58 9.40
C GLY A 137 5.65 -18.21 8.69
N ILE A 138 4.64 -17.94 7.86
CA ILE A 138 4.57 -16.69 7.11
C ILE A 138 3.85 -15.61 7.92
N VAL A 139 4.45 -14.42 7.99
CA VAL A 139 3.85 -13.22 8.58
C VAL A 139 3.62 -12.10 7.56
N GLY A 140 3.92 -12.32 6.30
CA GLY A 140 3.66 -11.39 5.20
C GLY A 140 4.30 -11.78 3.89
N CYS A 141 3.91 -11.10 2.80
CA CYS A 141 4.53 -11.20 1.49
C CYS A 141 4.99 -9.82 1.06
N ILE A 142 6.24 -9.71 0.57
CA ILE A 142 6.86 -8.47 0.10
C ILE A 142 6.98 -8.48 -1.42
N ASP A 143 6.73 -7.32 -2.01
CA ASP A 143 7.04 -7.08 -3.43
C ASP A 143 7.16 -5.57 -3.70
N GLY A 144 7.68 -5.23 -4.89
CA GLY A 144 7.78 -3.88 -5.40
C GLY A 144 6.86 -3.67 -6.59
N THR A 145 6.23 -2.49 -6.69
CA THR A 145 5.46 -2.10 -7.87
C THR A 145 5.84 -0.71 -8.33
N HIS A 146 5.85 -0.49 -9.65
CA HIS A 146 6.09 0.82 -10.23
C HIS A 146 4.83 1.67 -10.22
N ILE A 147 4.96 2.90 -9.73
CA ILE A 147 3.95 3.95 -9.84
C ILE A 147 4.43 4.94 -10.89
N HIS A 148 3.69 5.05 -11.99
CA HIS A 148 4.04 5.97 -13.08
C HIS A 148 3.90 7.42 -12.61
N ILE A 149 4.90 8.25 -12.91
CA ILE A 149 4.97 9.64 -12.47
C ILE A 149 5.32 10.59 -13.63
N LYS A 150 4.94 11.85 -13.48
CA LYS A 150 5.49 12.90 -14.31
C LYS A 150 7.01 13.00 -14.08
N PRO A 151 7.82 13.17 -15.13
CA PRO A 151 9.27 13.32 -14.99
C PRO A 151 9.61 14.40 -13.95
N PRO A 152 10.40 14.08 -12.91
CA PRO A 152 10.85 15.08 -11.95
C PRO A 152 11.83 16.06 -12.61
N THR A 153 11.97 17.25 -12.04
CA THR A 153 12.86 18.28 -12.55
C THR A 153 14.32 17.89 -12.38
N GLU A 154 14.64 17.23 -11.24
CA GLU A 154 15.99 16.81 -10.91
C GLU A 154 16.20 15.35 -11.31
N HIS A 155 17.28 15.07 -12.00
CA HIS A 155 17.70 13.73 -12.40
C HIS A 155 16.61 12.84 -13.03
N PRO A 156 15.82 13.31 -14.01
CA PRO A 156 14.69 12.55 -14.56
C PRO A 156 15.10 11.17 -15.10
N GLN A 157 16.30 11.03 -15.63
CA GLN A 157 16.81 9.76 -16.18
C GLN A 157 16.92 8.66 -15.12
N SER A 158 17.13 9.00 -13.87
CA SER A 158 17.19 8.04 -12.76
C SER A 158 15.82 7.38 -12.51
N TYR A 159 14.73 8.00 -12.93
CA TYR A 159 13.37 7.50 -12.73
C TYR A 159 12.86 6.63 -13.89
N VAL A 160 13.62 6.52 -14.98
CA VAL A 160 13.24 5.68 -16.12
C VAL A 160 13.43 4.20 -15.74
N ASN A 161 12.34 3.45 -15.76
CA ASN A 161 12.35 2.02 -15.49
C ASN A 161 12.67 1.19 -16.77
N ARG A 162 12.71 -0.12 -16.63
CA ARG A 162 13.01 -1.06 -17.75
C ARG A 162 11.98 -1.03 -18.88
N LYS A 163 10.74 -0.55 -18.60
CA LYS A 163 9.69 -0.37 -19.60
C LYS A 163 9.72 1.03 -20.25
N SER A 164 10.78 1.80 -20.00
CA SER A 164 11.04 3.14 -20.60
C SER A 164 10.04 4.22 -20.19
N PHE A 165 9.43 4.13 -19.01
CA PHE A 165 8.65 5.23 -18.44
C PHE A 165 9.17 5.65 -17.05
N HIS A 166 8.87 6.90 -16.66
CA HIS A 166 9.29 7.43 -15.37
C HIS A 166 8.41 6.89 -14.26
N SER A 167 9.03 6.33 -13.23
CA SER A 167 8.31 5.74 -12.11
C SER A 167 9.05 5.87 -10.78
N VAL A 168 8.27 5.80 -9.70
CA VAL A 168 8.73 5.59 -8.34
C VAL A 168 8.33 4.18 -7.93
N ILE A 169 9.17 3.53 -7.14
CA ILE A 169 8.89 2.19 -6.61
C ILE A 169 8.13 2.32 -5.29
N LEU A 170 6.98 1.65 -5.20
CA LEU A 170 6.32 1.32 -3.95
C LEU A 170 6.69 -0.11 -3.58
N GLN A 171 7.46 -0.29 -2.50
CA GLN A 171 7.67 -1.59 -1.86
C GLN A 171 6.67 -1.75 -0.72
N ALA A 172 6.00 -2.88 -0.64
CA ALA A 172 5.04 -3.15 0.43
C ALA A 172 5.13 -4.58 0.94
N VAL A 173 4.74 -4.76 2.21
CA VAL A 173 4.51 -6.07 2.82
C VAL A 173 3.02 -6.19 3.12
N CYS A 174 2.38 -7.24 2.62
CA CYS A 174 0.97 -7.50 2.89
C CYS A 174 0.75 -8.72 3.76
N LEU A 175 -0.37 -8.72 4.49
CA LEU A 175 -0.89 -9.83 5.29
C LEU A 175 -1.86 -10.70 4.46
N GLN A 176 -2.28 -11.82 5.03
CA GLN A 176 -3.21 -12.76 4.38
C GLN A 176 -4.60 -12.14 4.10
N ASP A 177 -5.02 -11.18 4.88
CA ASP A 177 -6.27 -10.42 4.72
C ASP A 177 -6.13 -9.21 3.78
N MET A 178 -5.06 -9.17 3.01
CA MET A 178 -4.72 -8.13 2.02
C MET A 178 -4.43 -6.74 2.61
N LYS A 179 -4.32 -6.61 3.93
CA LYS A 179 -3.83 -5.37 4.54
C LYS A 179 -2.32 -5.20 4.33
N ILE A 180 -1.89 -3.98 4.17
CA ILE A 180 -0.48 -3.60 4.08
C ILE A 180 0.05 -3.38 5.49
N SER A 181 1.04 -4.16 5.92
CA SER A 181 1.66 -4.06 7.25
C SER A 181 2.92 -3.20 7.27
N ASN A 182 3.56 -3.01 6.13
CA ASN A 182 4.69 -2.12 5.95
C ASN A 182 4.69 -1.60 4.50
N CYS A 183 5.05 -0.36 4.30
CA CYS A 183 5.24 0.20 2.96
C CYS A 183 6.31 1.28 2.96
N PHE A 184 7.03 1.34 1.86
CA PHE A 184 8.07 2.32 1.58
C PHE A 184 7.95 2.79 0.13
N ALA A 185 7.97 4.10 -0.10
CA ALA A 185 7.96 4.70 -1.43
C ALA A 185 9.02 5.78 -1.55
N GLY A 186 9.55 5.99 -2.77
CA GLY A 186 10.47 7.11 -3.03
C GLY A 186 11.68 6.76 -3.85
N PHE A 187 12.02 5.48 -4.03
CA PHE A 187 13.12 5.13 -4.89
C PHE A 187 12.77 5.27 -6.37
N PRO A 188 13.73 5.77 -7.18
CA PRO A 188 13.58 5.85 -8.63
C PRO A 188 13.33 4.47 -9.25
N GLY A 189 12.52 4.44 -10.31
CA GLY A 189 12.14 3.22 -11.02
C GLY A 189 13.29 2.42 -11.64
N SER A 190 14.49 2.99 -11.78
CA SER A 190 15.69 2.26 -12.24
C SER A 190 16.34 1.39 -11.15
N VAL A 191 15.94 1.58 -9.88
CA VAL A 191 16.55 0.88 -8.73
C VAL A 191 15.96 -0.52 -8.61
N HIS A 192 16.79 -1.49 -8.25
CA HIS A 192 16.36 -2.86 -8.00
C HIS A 192 15.76 -3.03 -6.60
N ASP A 193 14.78 -3.93 -6.47
CA ASP A 193 14.04 -4.17 -5.21
C ASP A 193 14.95 -4.53 -4.04
N SER A 194 16.01 -5.30 -4.27
CA SER A 194 17.00 -5.63 -3.24
C SER A 194 17.73 -4.40 -2.69
N ARG A 195 17.90 -3.34 -3.49
CA ARG A 195 18.48 -2.09 -3.04
C ARG A 195 17.47 -1.24 -2.31
N VAL A 196 16.21 -1.20 -2.78
CA VAL A 196 15.10 -0.55 -2.09
C VAL A 196 14.95 -1.14 -0.69
N LEU A 197 14.92 -2.47 -0.58
CA LEU A 197 14.82 -3.16 0.71
C LEU A 197 15.93 -2.77 1.69
N ARG A 198 17.20 -2.76 1.23
CA ARG A 198 18.33 -2.43 2.11
C ARG A 198 18.35 -0.99 2.63
N GLN A 199 17.64 -0.11 1.99
CA GLN A 199 17.56 1.31 2.34
C GLN A 199 16.21 1.70 2.94
N SER A 200 15.31 0.73 3.11
CA SER A 200 14.04 0.92 3.80
C SER A 200 14.18 0.54 5.28
N ASP A 201 13.37 1.13 6.14
CA ASP A 201 13.29 0.81 7.57
C ASP A 201 13.03 -0.68 7.81
N LEU A 202 12.38 -1.33 6.85
CA LEU A 202 12.10 -2.76 6.87
C LEU A 202 13.37 -3.62 7.03
N TRP A 203 14.52 -3.20 6.48
CA TRP A 203 15.76 -3.96 6.59
C TRP A 203 16.21 -4.14 8.03
N ASP A 204 16.07 -3.12 8.84
CA ASP A 204 16.50 -3.13 10.24
C ASP A 204 15.42 -3.72 11.16
N GLU A 205 14.15 -3.49 10.85
CA GLU A 205 13.01 -3.90 11.68
C GLU A 205 12.59 -5.36 11.47
N ALA A 206 12.73 -5.90 10.26
CA ALA A 206 12.12 -7.17 9.87
C ALA A 206 12.57 -8.36 10.73
N ASN A 207 13.82 -8.40 11.15
CA ASN A 207 14.32 -9.51 11.97
C ASN A 207 13.60 -9.58 13.32
N MET A 208 13.37 -8.43 13.96
CA MET A 208 12.62 -8.34 15.22
C MET A 208 11.12 -8.54 14.98
N ALA A 209 10.58 -7.93 13.94
CA ALA A 209 9.17 -8.04 13.60
C ALA A 209 8.76 -9.48 13.28
N CYS A 210 9.56 -10.22 12.52
CA CYS A 210 9.30 -11.61 12.17
C CYS A 210 9.60 -12.58 13.32
N GLY A 211 10.66 -12.36 14.09
CA GLY A 211 11.14 -13.32 15.10
C GLY A 211 11.52 -14.66 14.46
N GLN A 212 10.88 -15.75 14.87
CA GLN A 212 11.10 -17.08 14.28
C GLN A 212 10.38 -17.27 12.93
N ASN A 213 9.42 -16.41 12.61
CA ASN A 213 8.68 -16.43 11.37
C ASN A 213 9.47 -15.77 10.23
N HIS A 214 8.82 -15.57 9.08
CA HIS A 214 9.46 -14.94 7.91
C HIS A 214 8.40 -14.32 6.98
N ILE A 215 8.87 -13.47 6.09
CA ILE A 215 8.10 -12.98 4.95
C ILE A 215 8.55 -13.68 3.66
N LEU A 216 7.70 -13.71 2.65
CA LEU A 216 8.03 -14.23 1.32
C LEU A 216 8.33 -13.08 0.35
N GLY A 217 9.46 -13.14 -0.34
CA GLY A 217 9.82 -12.23 -1.42
C GLY A 217 10.19 -12.98 -2.69
N ASP A 218 10.22 -12.31 -3.81
CA ASP A 218 10.61 -12.90 -5.07
C ASP A 218 12.13 -13.18 -5.17
N GLY A 219 12.59 -13.71 -6.30
CA GLY A 219 14.01 -14.03 -6.53
C GLY A 219 14.96 -12.83 -6.66
N ALA A 220 14.44 -11.60 -6.72
CA ALA A 220 15.23 -10.38 -6.73
C ALA A 220 15.68 -9.96 -5.33
N TYR A 221 15.00 -10.45 -4.30
CA TYR A 221 15.37 -10.18 -2.90
C TYR A 221 16.49 -11.10 -2.41
N PRO A 222 17.34 -10.64 -1.46
CA PRO A 222 18.32 -11.49 -0.81
C PRO A 222 17.66 -12.44 0.18
N ILE A 223 18.09 -13.70 0.22
CA ILE A 223 17.63 -14.62 1.26
C ILE A 223 18.16 -14.19 2.64
N LYS A 224 17.30 -14.20 3.65
CA LYS A 224 17.58 -13.91 5.06
C LYS A 224 16.80 -14.85 5.95
N THR A 225 17.15 -14.97 7.23
CA THR A 225 16.37 -15.76 8.20
C THR A 225 14.91 -15.30 8.30
N TRP A 226 14.66 -14.02 8.06
CA TRP A 226 13.33 -13.39 8.06
C TRP A 226 12.73 -13.18 6.67
N LEU A 227 13.47 -13.51 5.56
CA LEU A 227 13.00 -13.32 4.18
C LEU A 227 13.31 -14.57 3.36
N MET A 228 12.29 -15.34 3.04
CA MET A 228 12.38 -16.53 2.22
C MET A 228 12.14 -16.19 0.75
N THR A 229 13.05 -16.68 -0.11
CA THR A 229 13.00 -16.50 -1.56
C THR A 229 12.99 -17.85 -2.26
N PRO A 230 12.52 -17.95 -3.51
CA PRO A 230 12.48 -19.21 -4.24
C PRO A 230 13.91 -19.72 -4.55
N TYR A 231 14.01 -21.02 -4.78
CA TYR A 231 15.20 -21.60 -5.38
C TYR A 231 15.32 -21.12 -6.82
N ARG A 232 16.52 -20.67 -7.19
CA ARG A 232 16.81 -20.25 -8.55
C ARG A 232 16.68 -21.44 -9.51
N ASN A 233 15.88 -21.29 -10.55
CA ASN A 233 15.74 -22.33 -11.55
C ASN A 233 16.91 -22.26 -12.56
N THR A 234 17.86 -23.19 -12.40
CA THR A 234 19.00 -23.38 -13.33
C THR A 234 18.81 -24.62 -14.21
N GLY A 235 17.60 -25.16 -14.29
CA GLY A 235 17.28 -26.39 -15.03
C GLY A 235 17.30 -27.67 -14.18
N ASN A 236 17.97 -27.69 -13.02
CA ASN A 236 18.23 -28.90 -12.22
C ASN A 236 17.58 -28.87 -10.83
N LEU A 237 16.38 -28.28 -10.69
CA LEU A 237 15.67 -28.30 -9.42
C LEU A 237 15.21 -29.71 -9.04
N THR A 238 15.48 -30.10 -7.79
CA THR A 238 14.92 -31.32 -7.20
C THR A 238 13.41 -31.23 -7.07
N GLN A 239 12.73 -32.36 -6.88
CA GLN A 239 11.27 -32.36 -6.70
C GLN A 239 10.84 -31.58 -5.44
N ILE A 240 11.66 -31.62 -4.38
CA ILE A 240 11.45 -30.85 -3.14
C ILE A 240 11.51 -29.35 -3.44
N GLN A 241 12.53 -28.90 -4.18
CA GLN A 241 12.69 -27.50 -4.56
C GLN A 241 11.57 -26.99 -5.49
N LYS A 242 11.12 -27.84 -6.43
CA LYS A 242 9.97 -27.51 -7.30
C LYS A 242 8.69 -27.32 -6.49
N ARG A 243 8.43 -28.22 -5.53
CA ARG A 243 7.26 -28.14 -4.63
C ARG A 243 7.33 -26.89 -3.77
N TYR A 244 8.50 -26.59 -3.18
CA TYR A 244 8.71 -25.35 -2.43
C TYR A 244 8.42 -24.11 -3.30
N ASN A 245 8.99 -24.03 -4.50
CA ASN A 245 8.79 -22.88 -5.39
C ASN A 245 7.33 -22.71 -5.80
N ALA A 246 6.62 -23.80 -6.04
CA ALA A 246 5.19 -23.77 -6.36
C ALA A 246 4.35 -23.24 -5.19
N ALA A 247 4.58 -23.75 -3.98
CA ALA A 247 3.88 -23.28 -2.77
C ALA A 247 4.24 -21.82 -2.45
N HIS A 248 5.52 -21.44 -2.60
CA HIS A 248 6.02 -20.08 -2.41
C HIS A 248 5.33 -19.11 -3.37
N SER A 249 5.33 -19.38 -4.67
CA SER A 249 4.71 -18.54 -5.70
C SER A 249 3.20 -18.41 -5.47
N ALA A 250 2.50 -19.52 -5.22
CA ALA A 250 1.07 -19.53 -4.95
C ALA A 250 0.69 -18.72 -3.71
N THR A 251 1.58 -18.65 -2.70
CA THR A 251 1.33 -17.85 -1.49
C THR A 251 1.65 -16.39 -1.71
N ARG A 252 2.77 -16.10 -2.40
CA ARG A 252 3.21 -14.72 -2.67
C ARG A 252 2.24 -13.96 -3.60
N SER A 253 1.51 -14.65 -4.48
CA SER A 253 0.55 -14.00 -5.39
C SER A 253 -0.48 -13.10 -4.71
N ILE A 254 -0.60 -13.15 -3.38
CA ILE A 254 -1.47 -12.25 -2.65
C ILE A 254 -1.03 -10.78 -2.75
N ILE A 255 0.29 -10.50 -2.78
CA ILE A 255 0.77 -9.12 -2.88
C ILE A 255 0.45 -8.50 -4.25
N GLU A 256 0.48 -9.30 -5.30
CA GLU A 256 0.10 -8.88 -6.66
C GLU A 256 -1.38 -8.44 -6.68
N ARG A 257 -2.26 -9.22 -6.03
CA ARG A 257 -3.67 -8.83 -5.87
C ARG A 257 -3.85 -7.57 -5.03
N VAL A 258 -3.03 -7.38 -3.98
CA VAL A 258 -3.05 -6.15 -3.17
C VAL A 258 -2.70 -4.94 -4.04
N PHE A 259 -1.68 -5.04 -4.89
CA PHE A 259 -1.31 -3.95 -5.80
C PHE A 259 -2.38 -3.69 -6.86
N ALA A 260 -3.00 -4.73 -7.42
CA ALA A 260 -4.11 -4.58 -8.35
C ALA A 260 -5.30 -3.86 -7.69
N MET A 261 -5.71 -4.28 -6.48
CA MET A 261 -6.76 -3.63 -5.71
C MET A 261 -6.42 -2.19 -5.34
N LEU A 262 -5.18 -1.93 -4.91
CA LEU A 262 -4.70 -0.59 -4.57
C LEU A 262 -4.79 0.37 -5.76
N LYS A 263 -4.26 -0.04 -6.92
CA LYS A 263 -4.30 0.75 -8.16
C LYS A 263 -5.70 0.85 -8.76
N GLY A 264 -6.52 -0.19 -8.61
CA GLY A 264 -7.93 -0.17 -9.03
C GLY A 264 -8.78 0.78 -8.20
N ARG A 265 -8.57 0.79 -6.87
CA ARG A 265 -9.27 1.67 -5.92
C ARG A 265 -8.81 3.12 -6.06
N PHE A 266 -7.52 3.35 -6.17
CA PHE A 266 -6.90 4.67 -6.28
C PHE A 266 -6.27 4.84 -7.66
N ARG A 267 -7.08 5.24 -8.65
CA ARG A 267 -6.62 5.38 -10.05
C ARG A 267 -5.48 6.40 -10.20
N ARG A 268 -5.34 7.34 -9.25
CA ARG A 268 -4.19 8.25 -9.19
C ARG A 268 -2.85 7.51 -9.17
N LEU A 269 -2.77 6.31 -8.62
CA LEU A 269 -1.55 5.51 -8.59
C LEU A 269 -1.17 4.91 -9.96
N ARG A 270 -2.05 4.98 -10.97
CA ARG A 270 -1.70 4.62 -12.35
C ARG A 270 -0.81 5.68 -13.01
N TYR A 271 -1.03 6.97 -12.67
CA TYR A 271 -0.19 8.09 -13.10
C TYR A 271 -0.33 9.27 -12.14
N ILE A 272 0.77 9.70 -11.53
CA ILE A 272 0.81 10.85 -10.62
C ILE A 272 1.43 12.06 -11.36
N GLU A 273 0.61 13.07 -11.62
CA GLU A 273 0.99 14.28 -12.36
C GLU A 273 1.67 15.35 -11.46
N VAL A 274 2.43 14.93 -10.44
CA VAL A 274 3.14 15.83 -9.52
C VAL A 274 4.64 15.69 -9.73
N GLN A 275 5.36 16.82 -9.80
CA GLN A 275 6.81 16.81 -10.01
C GLN A 275 7.62 16.65 -8.72
N GLN A 276 7.08 17.07 -7.59
CA GLN A 276 7.77 16.96 -6.30
C GLN A 276 7.70 15.52 -5.79
N ILE A 277 8.83 14.84 -5.76
CA ILE A 277 8.93 13.44 -5.32
C ILE A 277 8.43 13.24 -3.89
N LYS A 278 8.66 14.20 -2.99
CA LYS A 278 8.10 14.15 -1.63
C LYS A 278 6.57 14.00 -1.66
N THR A 279 5.88 14.85 -2.39
CA THR A 279 4.41 14.79 -2.52
C THR A 279 3.94 13.52 -3.22
N VAL A 280 4.70 13.02 -4.23
CA VAL A 280 4.42 11.71 -4.85
C VAL A 280 4.43 10.60 -3.81
N ASN A 281 5.46 10.54 -2.97
CA ASN A 281 5.59 9.54 -1.92
C ASN A 281 4.46 9.63 -0.89
N GLU A 282 4.13 10.84 -0.46
CA GLU A 282 3.04 11.12 0.47
C GLU A 282 1.68 10.65 -0.10
N ILE A 283 1.41 10.90 -1.37
CA ILE A 283 0.20 10.39 -2.06
C ILE A 283 0.17 8.86 -2.02
N ILE A 284 1.28 8.19 -2.37
CA ILE A 284 1.37 6.72 -2.41
C ILE A 284 1.08 6.13 -1.03
N ILE A 285 1.76 6.62 0.02
CA ILE A 285 1.59 6.12 1.39
C ILE A 285 0.17 6.39 1.90
N THR A 286 -0.40 7.56 1.59
CA THR A 286 -1.80 7.89 1.93
C THR A 286 -2.77 6.88 1.31
N CYS A 287 -2.57 6.51 0.03
CA CYS A 287 -3.39 5.48 -0.61
C CYS A 287 -3.25 4.10 0.07
N CYS A 288 -2.06 3.75 0.57
CA CYS A 288 -1.85 2.52 1.34
C CYS A 288 -2.63 2.53 2.67
N VAL A 289 -2.62 3.65 3.40
CA VAL A 289 -3.40 3.81 4.64
C VAL A 289 -4.89 3.67 4.36
N LEU A 290 -5.40 4.39 3.36
CA LEU A 290 -6.81 4.35 2.96
C LEU A 290 -7.23 2.96 2.46
N HIS A 291 -6.34 2.23 1.80
CA HIS A 291 -6.57 0.83 1.40
C HIS A 291 -6.83 -0.05 2.62
N ASN A 292 -6.01 0.06 3.66
CA ASN A 292 -6.19 -0.72 4.88
C ASN A 292 -7.51 -0.37 5.60
N ILE A 293 -7.87 0.90 5.63
CA ILE A 293 -9.15 1.35 6.19
C ILE A 293 -10.32 0.74 5.41
N SER A 294 -10.27 0.78 4.07
CA SER A 294 -11.32 0.17 3.23
C SER A 294 -11.45 -1.34 3.44
N ILE A 295 -10.33 -2.06 3.63
CA ILE A 295 -10.35 -3.50 3.95
C ILE A 295 -11.02 -3.76 5.31
N LEU A 296 -10.76 -2.94 6.32
CA LEU A 296 -11.36 -3.07 7.64
C LEU A 296 -12.87 -2.77 7.62
N ASP A 297 -13.30 -1.89 6.73
CA ASP A 297 -14.70 -1.52 6.54
C ASP A 297 -15.51 -2.57 5.74
N GLY A 298 -14.86 -3.65 5.34
CA GLY A 298 -15.51 -4.76 4.63
C GLY A 298 -15.68 -4.51 3.12
N ASP A 299 -15.10 -3.43 2.58
CA ASP A 299 -15.06 -3.17 1.14
C ASP A 299 -14.06 -4.17 0.49
N ALA A 300 -14.51 -5.41 0.39
CA ALA A 300 -13.86 -6.40 -0.45
C ALA A 300 -14.17 -6.04 -1.91
N ALA A 301 -13.32 -5.20 -2.52
CA ALA A 301 -13.38 -4.87 -3.94
C ALA A 301 -13.07 -6.12 -4.80
N LEU A 302 -13.91 -7.15 -4.69
CA LEU A 302 -13.78 -8.42 -5.39
C LEU A 302 -14.04 -8.29 -6.90
N ASP A 303 -14.69 -7.20 -7.34
CA ASP A 303 -15.11 -7.00 -8.73
C ASP A 303 -14.26 -5.99 -9.52
N MET A 304 -13.15 -5.49 -8.98
CA MET A 304 -12.29 -4.51 -9.67
C MET A 304 -11.03 -5.12 -10.30
N MET A 305 -11.09 -6.36 -10.72
CA MET A 305 -10.06 -6.92 -11.60
C MET A 305 -10.37 -6.47 -13.04
N ASP A 306 -10.10 -5.20 -13.36
CA ASP A 306 -9.78 -4.86 -14.73
C ASP A 306 -8.44 -5.55 -15.04
N ASP A 307 -8.37 -6.24 -16.19
CA ASP A 307 -7.18 -6.89 -16.74
C ASP A 307 -6.08 -5.86 -17.05
N ASP A 308 -5.57 -5.18 -16.01
CA ASP A 308 -4.32 -4.46 -16.14
C ASP A 308 -3.22 -5.53 -16.24
N GLU A 309 -2.55 -5.60 -17.38
CA GLU A 309 -1.38 -6.45 -17.61
C GLU A 309 -0.46 -6.36 -16.40
N GLU A 310 -0.39 -7.43 -15.63
CA GLU A 310 0.48 -7.53 -14.47
C GLU A 310 1.91 -7.20 -14.91
N ASP A 311 2.51 -6.24 -14.22
CA ASP A 311 3.92 -5.90 -14.34
C ASP A 311 4.79 -7.04 -13.76
N ASN A 312 4.61 -8.25 -14.28
CA ASN A 312 5.46 -9.40 -13.96
C ASN A 312 6.86 -9.16 -14.53
N ILE A 313 7.61 -8.34 -13.82
CA ILE A 313 9.02 -8.15 -14.07
C ILE A 313 9.74 -9.36 -13.48
N GLN A 314 10.01 -10.37 -14.30
CA GLN A 314 11.03 -11.36 -13.97
C GLN A 314 12.37 -10.64 -13.87
N GLN A 315 12.70 -10.23 -12.66
CA GLN A 315 13.99 -9.58 -12.38
C GLN A 315 15.06 -10.66 -12.34
N ASN A 316 15.97 -10.63 -13.31
CA ASN A 316 17.19 -11.41 -13.24
C ASN A 316 17.99 -10.97 -12.00
N ALA A 317 18.35 -11.93 -11.16
CA ALA A 317 19.04 -11.71 -9.90
C ALA A 317 20.29 -10.85 -10.08
N VAL A 318 20.31 -9.77 -9.32
CA VAL A 318 21.48 -8.88 -9.20
C VAL A 318 22.54 -9.57 -8.36
N ASN A 319 23.80 -9.43 -8.74
CA ASN A 319 24.93 -9.88 -7.94
C ASN A 319 24.89 -9.23 -6.55
N ASN A 320 24.58 -10.03 -5.53
CA ASN A 320 24.64 -9.60 -4.15
C ASN A 320 26.10 -9.35 -3.76
N LEU A 321 26.44 -8.11 -3.45
CA LEU A 321 27.76 -7.73 -2.91
C LEU A 321 28.04 -8.34 -1.51
N GLN A 322 26.99 -8.79 -0.81
CA GLN A 322 27.11 -9.62 0.38
C GLN A 322 26.76 -11.05 0.00
N GLY A 323 27.61 -12.00 0.36
CA GLY A 323 27.37 -13.42 0.15
C GLY A 323 26.01 -13.88 0.71
N PRO A 324 25.47 -15.02 0.24
CA PRO A 324 24.19 -15.53 0.69
C PRO A 324 24.20 -15.79 2.20
N ASP A 325 23.10 -15.45 2.87
CA ASP A 325 22.92 -15.74 4.30
C ASP A 325 22.76 -17.25 4.50
N GLN A 326 23.79 -17.89 5.06
CA GLN A 326 23.84 -19.34 5.28
C GLN A 326 22.70 -19.81 6.20
N GLN A 327 22.34 -19.04 7.22
CA GLN A 327 21.25 -19.38 8.13
C GLN A 327 19.91 -19.28 7.41
N GLY A 328 19.72 -18.29 6.54
CA GLY A 328 18.55 -18.15 5.69
C GLY A 328 18.40 -19.34 4.71
N ILE A 329 19.51 -19.78 4.11
CA ILE A 329 19.53 -20.98 3.24
C ILE A 329 19.10 -22.22 4.02
N LEU A 330 19.73 -22.48 5.18
CA LEU A 330 19.40 -23.63 6.03
C LEU A 330 17.92 -23.62 6.44
N LYS A 331 17.40 -22.48 6.83
CA LYS A 331 15.96 -22.32 7.16
C LYS A 331 15.06 -22.64 5.97
N ARG A 332 15.38 -22.14 4.77
CA ARG A 332 14.64 -22.45 3.55
C ARG A 332 14.64 -23.94 3.25
N ASP A 333 15.82 -24.60 3.35
CA ASP A 333 15.97 -26.02 3.07
C ASP A 333 15.18 -26.88 4.08
N GLN A 334 15.15 -26.50 5.36
CA GLN A 334 14.31 -27.13 6.38
C GLN A 334 12.81 -26.98 6.07
N ILE A 335 12.38 -25.77 5.66
CA ILE A 335 10.98 -25.55 5.26
C ILE A 335 10.64 -26.42 4.05
N ALA A 336 11.51 -26.45 3.04
CA ALA A 336 11.29 -27.23 1.81
C ALA A 336 11.17 -28.74 2.10
N ALA A 337 11.99 -29.29 2.99
CA ALA A 337 11.95 -30.69 3.38
C ALA A 337 10.65 -31.06 4.13
N ASN A 338 10.06 -30.13 4.88
CA ASN A 338 8.85 -30.33 5.67
C ASN A 338 7.53 -29.95 4.95
N LEU A 339 7.60 -29.38 3.75
CA LEU A 339 6.42 -29.14 2.92
C LEU A 339 5.90 -30.44 2.32
N GLN A 340 4.68 -30.80 2.70
CA GLN A 340 3.96 -31.98 2.20
C GLN A 340 3.32 -31.76 0.84
#